data_917a847391b92c84cadd64c1ac83dde4
#
_entry.id   917a847391b92c84cadd64c1ac83dde4
#
_cell.length_a   1.000
_cell.length_b   1.000
_cell.length_c   1.000
_cell.angle_alpha   90.00
_cell.angle_beta   90.00
_cell.angle_gamma   90.00
#
_symmetry.space_group_name_H-M   'P 1'
#
loop_
_entity.id
_entity.type
_entity.pdbx_description
1 polymer ?
#
loop_
_entity_poly.entity_id
_entity_poly.type
_entity_poly.pdbx_seq_one_letter_code
_entity_poly.pdbx_strand_id
1 'polypeptide(L)'
;MISQISRVSGGFWIPEVTKFTIPTTLSMFLTYDDRIVRYFGLLLPPIIIVISFILAKKCPKYQAAIWILTIWSLLPMIIIYILSQGRPVYLDRYFTYSAPAFYGLIAVFIGLIFSNKKWWSIGISIVLTLFIGHYMWHIGGKNIAELSWNSTSTAMNHINENIQSSDAIISGEIYTYFHTSYYNRTNKEIILLKPKEELGWVGEWGLIKKLNTPKISSLELVKSPRIWLILREKTYDEYKKQVPPYWQLKQEFHDGDLIIGLYENKK
;
A
#
# COMPACT_ATOMS: atom_id res chain seq x y z
N MET A 1 -5.53 17.93 18.90
CA MET A 1 -5.10 18.06 17.49
C MET A 1 -3.63 18.47 17.35
N ILE A 2 -3.15 19.54 17.99
CA ILE A 2 -1.75 20.01 17.91
C ILE A 2 -0.74 18.97 18.44
N SER A 3 -1.06 18.24 19.51
CA SER A 3 -0.19 17.18 20.07
C SER A 3 -0.05 15.94 19.17
N GLN A 4 -1.00 15.68 18.28
CA GLN A 4 -0.89 14.61 17.28
C GLN A 4 0.03 15.04 16.12
N ILE A 5 -0.01 16.31 15.76
CA ILE A 5 0.81 16.86 14.67
C ILE A 5 2.30 16.84 15.04
N SER A 6 2.66 17.14 16.30
CA SER A 6 4.05 17.10 16.76
C SER A 6 4.63 15.68 16.87
N ARG A 7 3.79 14.68 17.16
CA ARG A 7 4.23 13.27 17.21
C ARG A 7 4.44 12.65 15.83
N VAL A 8 3.75 13.16 14.81
CA VAL A 8 3.87 12.70 13.43
C VAL A 8 5.08 13.31 12.71
N SER A 9 5.64 14.41 13.22
CA SER A 9 6.75 15.14 12.57
C SER A 9 8.12 14.46 12.66
N GLY A 10 8.29 13.44 13.50
CA GLY A 10 9.61 12.82 13.77
C GLY A 10 9.91 11.53 13.00
N GLY A 11 9.05 11.08 12.12
CA GLY A 11 9.26 9.80 11.41
C GLY A 11 8.14 9.49 10.42
N PHE A 12 7.85 10.44 9.55
CA PHE A 12 6.81 10.25 8.55
C PHE A 12 7.32 9.34 7.44
N TRP A 13 6.66 8.20 7.25
CA TRP A 13 6.99 7.21 6.21
C TRP A 13 6.67 7.68 4.79
N ILE A 14 5.97 8.84 4.62
CA ILE A 14 5.64 9.41 3.32
C ILE A 14 6.92 10.02 2.74
N PRO A 15 7.33 9.61 1.53
CA PRO A 15 8.51 10.15 0.90
C PRO A 15 8.34 11.65 0.55
N GLU A 16 9.45 12.35 0.49
CA GLU A 16 9.48 13.73 0.02
C GLU A 16 9.00 13.82 -1.43
N VAL A 17 8.28 14.90 -1.75
CA VAL A 17 7.80 15.13 -3.10
C VAL A 17 8.94 15.55 -4.03
N THR A 18 8.92 15.06 -5.24
CA THR A 18 9.86 15.37 -6.32
C THR A 18 9.14 15.98 -7.52
N LYS A 19 9.87 16.52 -8.47
CA LYS A 19 9.29 16.98 -9.75
C LYS A 19 8.52 15.88 -10.51
N PHE A 20 8.75 14.62 -10.18
CA PHE A 20 8.09 13.47 -10.80
C PHE A 20 6.82 13.04 -10.07
N THR A 21 6.50 13.57 -8.89
CA THR A 21 5.40 13.11 -8.05
C THR A 21 4.04 13.21 -8.76
N ILE A 22 3.65 14.39 -9.26
CA ILE A 22 2.38 14.55 -10.01
C ILE A 22 2.37 13.71 -11.30
N PRO A 23 3.43 13.76 -12.14
CA PRO A 23 3.54 12.88 -13.30
C PRO A 23 3.34 11.39 -12.97
N THR A 24 3.97 10.91 -11.91
CA THR A 24 3.84 9.52 -11.47
C THR A 24 2.39 9.19 -11.08
N THR A 25 1.72 10.06 -10.32
CA THR A 25 0.31 9.87 -9.95
C THR A 25 -0.61 9.81 -11.18
N LEU A 26 -0.44 10.72 -12.14
CA LEU A 26 -1.22 10.71 -13.38
C LEU A 26 -1.00 9.44 -14.20
N SER A 27 0.21 8.95 -14.19
CA SER A 27 0.52 7.73 -14.92
C SER A 27 0.00 6.48 -14.24
N MET A 28 -0.05 6.45 -12.91
CA MET A 28 -0.72 5.39 -12.17
C MET A 28 -2.18 5.23 -12.60
N PHE A 29 -2.83 6.31 -13.03
CA PHE A 29 -4.18 6.21 -13.61
C PHE A 29 -4.20 5.56 -14.99
N LEU A 30 -3.08 5.54 -15.73
CA LEU A 30 -2.99 4.94 -17.06
C LEU A 30 -2.34 3.56 -17.07
N THR A 31 -1.18 3.43 -16.42
CA THR A 31 -0.31 2.27 -16.65
C THR A 31 0.30 1.66 -15.40
N TYR A 32 0.25 2.27 -14.25
CA TYR A 32 0.91 1.81 -13.02
C TYR A 32 2.42 1.45 -13.14
N ASP A 33 3.04 1.67 -14.31
CA ASP A 33 4.46 1.34 -14.57
C ASP A 33 5.34 2.59 -14.48
N ASP A 34 6.20 2.62 -13.48
CA ASP A 34 7.12 3.73 -13.21
C ASP A 34 8.12 4.02 -14.33
N ARG A 35 8.44 3.06 -15.18
CA ARG A 35 9.56 3.19 -16.13
C ARG A 35 9.20 4.04 -17.34
N ILE A 36 8.04 3.81 -17.95
CA ILE A 36 7.55 4.57 -19.11
C ILE A 36 7.21 6.01 -18.69
N VAL A 37 6.80 6.15 -17.44
CA VAL A 37 6.29 7.37 -16.84
C VAL A 37 7.34 8.42 -16.58
N ARG A 38 8.53 8.02 -16.16
CA ARG A 38 9.59 8.97 -15.83
C ARG A 38 9.96 9.90 -17.00
N TYR A 39 9.87 9.42 -18.22
CA TYR A 39 10.23 10.18 -19.40
C TYR A 39 9.08 10.96 -20.05
N PHE A 40 7.89 10.35 -20.13
CA PHE A 40 6.72 10.99 -20.72
C PHE A 40 5.83 11.70 -19.69
N GLY A 41 5.86 11.27 -18.45
CA GLY A 41 4.97 11.78 -17.39
C GLY A 41 5.20 13.26 -17.06
N LEU A 42 6.42 13.79 -17.17
CA LEU A 42 6.71 15.21 -16.94
C LEU A 42 5.95 16.13 -17.90
N LEU A 43 5.67 15.65 -19.10
CA LEU A 43 4.96 16.43 -20.12
C LEU A 43 3.44 16.32 -19.99
N LEU A 44 2.91 15.31 -19.26
CA LEU A 44 1.46 15.10 -19.15
C LEU A 44 0.70 16.28 -18.55
N PRO A 45 1.06 16.84 -17.37
CA PRO A 45 0.33 17.97 -16.81
C PRO A 45 0.31 19.19 -17.72
N PRO A 46 1.44 19.68 -18.28
CA PRO A 46 1.42 20.82 -19.18
C PRO A 46 0.67 20.53 -20.49
N ILE A 47 0.79 19.31 -21.04
CA ILE A 47 0.05 18.91 -22.24
C ILE A 47 -1.46 18.96 -21.97
N ILE A 48 -1.94 18.44 -20.86
CA ILE A 48 -3.35 18.47 -20.47
C ILE A 48 -3.83 19.92 -20.40
N ILE A 49 -3.11 20.81 -19.74
CA ILE A 49 -3.47 22.23 -19.60
C ILE A 49 -3.52 22.91 -20.97
N VAL A 50 -2.52 22.70 -21.82
CA VAL A 50 -2.45 23.30 -23.16
C VAL A 50 -3.59 22.80 -24.04
N ILE A 51 -3.84 21.48 -24.06
CA ILE A 51 -4.95 20.91 -24.85
C ILE A 51 -6.29 21.42 -24.32
N SER A 52 -6.49 21.47 -22.99
CA SER A 52 -7.70 22.01 -22.38
C SER A 52 -7.95 23.45 -22.82
N PHE A 53 -6.92 24.30 -22.79
CA PHE A 53 -7.02 25.70 -23.21
C PHE A 53 -7.37 25.84 -24.70
N ILE A 54 -6.73 25.07 -25.57
CA ILE A 54 -6.99 25.09 -27.02
C ILE A 54 -8.43 24.63 -27.30
N LEU A 55 -8.86 23.52 -26.70
CA LEU A 55 -10.20 22.96 -26.93
C LEU A 55 -11.31 23.82 -26.31
N ALA A 56 -11.07 24.41 -25.13
CA ALA A 56 -12.01 25.34 -24.52
C ALA A 56 -12.26 26.58 -25.40
N LYS A 57 -11.22 27.10 -26.07
CA LYS A 57 -11.35 28.21 -27.03
C LYS A 57 -12.07 27.79 -28.32
N LYS A 58 -11.73 26.60 -28.84
CA LYS A 58 -12.34 26.11 -30.11
C LYS A 58 -13.79 25.64 -29.99
N CYS A 59 -14.14 25.18 -28.78
CA CYS A 59 -15.45 24.56 -28.53
C CYS A 59 -16.16 25.22 -27.31
N PRO A 60 -16.63 26.49 -27.43
CA PRO A 60 -17.20 27.25 -26.31
C PRO A 60 -18.36 26.52 -25.61
N LYS A 61 -19.12 25.71 -26.34
CA LYS A 61 -20.22 24.89 -25.78
C LYS A 61 -19.73 23.94 -24.66
N TYR A 62 -18.52 23.47 -24.73
CA TYR A 62 -17.94 22.51 -23.79
C TYR A 62 -16.91 23.12 -22.86
N GLN A 63 -16.68 24.43 -22.93
CA GLN A 63 -15.67 25.14 -22.19
C GLN A 63 -15.74 24.90 -20.68
N ALA A 64 -16.93 25.02 -20.08
CA ALA A 64 -17.13 24.80 -18.66
C ALA A 64 -16.80 23.36 -18.25
N ALA A 65 -17.25 22.37 -19.02
CA ALA A 65 -16.97 20.97 -18.74
C ALA A 65 -15.46 20.66 -18.80
N ILE A 66 -14.76 21.19 -19.81
CA ILE A 66 -13.30 21.03 -19.96
C ILE A 66 -12.59 21.60 -18.75
N TRP A 67 -12.92 22.81 -18.31
CA TRP A 67 -12.29 23.43 -17.16
C TRP A 67 -12.61 22.71 -15.84
N ILE A 68 -13.86 22.31 -15.64
CA ILE A 68 -14.25 21.56 -14.44
C ILE A 68 -13.44 20.26 -14.35
N LEU A 69 -13.35 19.49 -15.43
CA LEU A 69 -12.61 18.23 -15.45
C LEU A 69 -11.10 18.46 -15.28
N THR A 70 -10.54 19.51 -15.90
CA THR A 70 -9.12 19.86 -15.77
C THR A 70 -8.77 20.25 -14.34
N ILE A 71 -9.58 21.12 -13.73
CA ILE A 71 -9.42 21.58 -12.36
C ILE A 71 -9.59 20.39 -11.40
N TRP A 72 -10.61 19.58 -11.57
CA TRP A 72 -10.85 18.43 -10.71
C TRP A 72 -9.71 17.40 -10.80
N SER A 73 -9.17 17.15 -11.99
CA SER A 73 -8.08 16.19 -12.17
C SER A 73 -6.74 16.66 -11.63
N LEU A 74 -6.41 17.95 -11.73
CA LEU A 74 -5.06 18.46 -11.44
C LEU A 74 -4.96 19.27 -10.14
N LEU A 75 -5.96 20.11 -9.84
CA LEU A 75 -5.87 21.07 -8.73
C LEU A 75 -5.62 20.40 -7.36
N PRO A 76 -6.30 19.29 -7.00
CA PRO A 76 -6.03 18.62 -5.73
C PRO A 76 -4.58 18.14 -5.60
N MET A 77 -4.01 17.59 -6.69
CA MET A 77 -2.63 17.13 -6.71
C MET A 77 -1.67 18.30 -6.55
N ILE A 78 -1.91 19.41 -7.24
CA ILE A 78 -1.07 20.62 -7.17
C ILE A 78 -1.11 21.20 -5.75
N ILE A 79 -2.28 21.32 -5.14
CA ILE A 79 -2.42 21.85 -3.77
C ILE A 79 -1.65 20.97 -2.78
N ILE A 80 -1.87 19.67 -2.81
CA ILE A 80 -1.18 18.75 -1.89
C ILE A 80 0.32 18.68 -2.19
N TYR A 81 0.74 18.79 -3.44
CA TYR A 81 2.15 18.89 -3.82
C TYR A 81 2.82 20.12 -3.21
N ILE A 82 2.17 21.30 -3.30
CA ILE A 82 2.70 22.55 -2.71
C ILE A 82 2.78 22.41 -1.18
N LEU A 83 1.74 21.90 -0.54
CA LEU A 83 1.74 21.67 0.92
C LEU A 83 2.83 20.68 1.34
N SER A 84 3.13 19.71 0.49
CA SER A 84 4.14 18.69 0.76
C SER A 84 5.59 19.17 0.63
N GLN A 85 5.82 20.38 0.13
CA GLN A 85 7.15 21.01 0.19
C GLN A 85 7.60 21.32 1.63
N GLY A 86 6.64 21.62 2.50
CA GLY A 86 6.94 21.88 3.91
C GLY A 86 6.83 20.63 4.81
N ARG A 87 5.93 19.72 4.46
CA ARG A 87 5.71 18.44 5.18
C ARG A 87 5.24 17.38 4.22
N PRO A 88 5.89 16.21 4.15
CA PRO A 88 5.52 15.14 3.22
C PRO A 88 4.14 14.57 3.58
N VAL A 89 3.10 14.98 2.85
CA VAL A 89 1.71 14.51 3.01
C VAL A 89 1.13 13.96 1.70
N TYR A 90 1.91 13.98 0.63
CA TYR A 90 1.47 13.53 -0.69
C TYR A 90 1.50 12.00 -0.78
N LEU A 91 0.33 11.39 -0.97
CA LEU A 91 0.18 9.95 -1.21
C LEU A 91 -0.69 9.73 -2.43
N ASP A 92 -0.18 9.02 -3.42
CA ASP A 92 -0.84 8.77 -4.71
C ASP A 92 -2.23 8.18 -4.56
N ARG A 93 -2.40 7.24 -3.63
CA ARG A 93 -3.68 6.59 -3.34
C ARG A 93 -4.80 7.56 -2.90
N TYR A 94 -4.44 8.74 -2.40
CA TYR A 94 -5.44 9.73 -2.01
C TYR A 94 -6.05 10.48 -3.19
N PHE A 95 -5.50 10.31 -4.39
CA PHE A 95 -5.98 10.97 -5.61
C PHE A 95 -6.84 10.08 -6.49
N THR A 96 -7.22 8.89 -6.04
CA THR A 96 -8.11 7.99 -6.78
C THR A 96 -9.43 8.66 -7.18
N TYR A 97 -9.92 9.63 -6.38
CA TYR A 97 -11.11 10.43 -6.71
C TYR A 97 -10.89 11.41 -7.88
N SER A 98 -9.65 11.72 -8.24
CA SER A 98 -9.31 12.55 -9.41
C SER A 98 -9.25 11.72 -10.71
N ALA A 99 -9.12 10.40 -10.61
CA ALA A 99 -9.03 9.51 -11.77
C ALA A 99 -10.27 9.56 -12.67
N PRO A 100 -11.52 9.57 -12.18
CA PRO A 100 -12.70 9.72 -13.04
C PRO A 100 -12.70 11.02 -13.85
N ALA A 101 -12.26 12.14 -13.25
CA ALA A 101 -12.14 13.42 -13.95
C ALA A 101 -11.05 13.36 -15.04
N PHE A 102 -9.94 12.72 -14.76
CA PHE A 102 -8.86 12.50 -15.72
C PHE A 102 -9.31 11.67 -16.92
N TYR A 103 -10.00 10.53 -16.69
CA TYR A 103 -10.57 9.72 -17.78
C TYR A 103 -11.67 10.45 -18.56
N GLY A 104 -12.52 11.20 -17.86
CA GLY A 104 -13.53 12.05 -18.48
C GLY A 104 -12.92 13.10 -19.40
N LEU A 105 -11.80 13.72 -18.97
CA LEU A 105 -11.06 14.69 -19.75
C LEU A 105 -10.47 14.06 -21.03
N ILE A 106 -9.86 12.88 -20.94
CA ILE A 106 -9.37 12.12 -22.09
C ILE A 106 -10.51 11.80 -23.06
N ALA A 107 -11.66 11.35 -22.56
CA ALA A 107 -12.82 11.04 -23.40
C ALA A 107 -13.33 12.27 -24.13
N VAL A 108 -13.42 13.43 -23.44
CA VAL A 108 -13.80 14.71 -24.06
C VAL A 108 -12.77 15.12 -25.12
N PHE A 109 -11.47 14.99 -24.86
CA PHE A 109 -10.44 15.34 -25.85
C PHE A 109 -10.56 14.48 -27.10
N ILE A 110 -10.72 13.16 -26.96
CA ILE A 110 -10.91 12.25 -28.09
C ILE A 110 -12.17 12.64 -28.88
N GLY A 111 -13.29 12.85 -28.18
CA GLY A 111 -14.54 13.23 -28.79
C GLY A 111 -14.48 14.54 -29.58
N LEU A 112 -13.79 15.56 -29.04
CA LEU A 112 -13.66 16.87 -29.68
C LEU A 112 -12.62 16.89 -30.82
N ILE A 113 -11.49 16.24 -30.63
CA ILE A 113 -10.42 16.17 -31.67
C ILE A 113 -10.92 15.42 -32.91
N PHE A 114 -11.68 14.35 -32.68
CA PHE A 114 -12.20 13.49 -33.75
C PHE A 114 -13.69 13.72 -34.06
N SER A 115 -14.26 14.88 -33.68
CA SER A 115 -15.69 15.17 -33.83
C SER A 115 -16.19 14.99 -35.26
N ASN A 116 -15.39 15.33 -36.27
CA ASN A 116 -15.69 15.19 -37.69
C ASN A 116 -15.40 13.76 -38.24
N LYS A 117 -14.82 12.88 -37.43
CA LYS A 117 -14.40 11.52 -37.82
C LYS A 117 -14.90 10.52 -36.78
N LYS A 118 -16.20 10.37 -36.64
CA LYS A 118 -16.86 9.54 -35.62
C LYS A 118 -16.26 8.13 -35.47
N TRP A 119 -15.97 7.48 -36.58
CA TRP A 119 -15.36 6.13 -36.54
C TRP A 119 -13.96 6.10 -35.95
N TRP A 120 -13.15 7.14 -36.17
CA TRP A 120 -11.85 7.27 -35.53
C TRP A 120 -11.95 7.49 -34.01
N SER A 121 -12.89 8.31 -33.58
CA SER A 121 -13.15 8.52 -32.15
C SER A 121 -13.54 7.21 -31.46
N ILE A 122 -14.45 6.43 -32.06
CA ILE A 122 -14.89 5.14 -31.55
C ILE A 122 -13.71 4.15 -31.53
N GLY A 123 -12.95 4.04 -32.62
CA GLY A 123 -11.81 3.13 -32.73
C GLY A 123 -10.73 3.42 -31.66
N ILE A 124 -10.36 4.69 -31.49
CA ILE A 124 -9.36 5.10 -30.47
C ILE A 124 -9.89 4.83 -29.06
N SER A 125 -11.17 5.11 -28.80
CA SER A 125 -11.76 4.84 -27.48
C SER A 125 -11.76 3.35 -27.17
N ILE A 126 -12.07 2.48 -28.12
CA ILE A 126 -12.02 1.01 -27.96
C ILE A 126 -10.58 0.57 -27.68
N VAL A 127 -9.60 1.04 -28.47
CA VAL A 127 -8.19 0.69 -28.28
C VAL A 127 -7.70 1.10 -26.91
N LEU A 128 -8.00 2.32 -26.46
CA LEU A 128 -7.63 2.79 -25.12
C LEU A 128 -8.29 1.97 -24.02
N THR A 129 -9.58 1.66 -24.15
CA THR A 129 -10.30 0.84 -23.17
C THR A 129 -9.70 -0.56 -23.07
N LEU A 130 -9.40 -1.19 -24.21
CA LEU A 130 -8.76 -2.52 -24.25
C LEU A 130 -7.35 -2.46 -23.68
N PHE A 131 -6.58 -1.42 -23.99
CA PHE A 131 -5.22 -1.23 -23.45
C PHE A 131 -5.25 -1.06 -21.93
N ILE A 132 -6.09 -0.16 -21.41
CA ILE A 132 -6.23 0.06 -19.96
C ILE A 132 -6.75 -1.21 -19.29
N GLY A 133 -7.76 -1.87 -19.86
CA GLY A 133 -8.34 -3.09 -19.34
C GLY A 133 -7.32 -4.24 -19.28
N HIS A 134 -6.57 -4.46 -20.35
CA HIS A 134 -5.49 -5.46 -20.39
C HIS A 134 -4.44 -5.18 -19.33
N TYR A 135 -4.03 -3.93 -19.21
CA TYR A 135 -3.01 -3.51 -18.27
C TYR A 135 -3.47 -3.66 -16.81
N MET A 136 -4.71 -3.24 -16.50
CA MET A 136 -5.31 -3.45 -15.18
C MET A 136 -5.47 -4.92 -14.83
N TRP A 137 -5.81 -5.77 -15.80
CA TRP A 137 -5.86 -7.23 -15.61
C TRP A 137 -4.49 -7.80 -15.25
N HIS A 138 -3.46 -7.40 -15.99
CA HIS A 138 -2.10 -7.88 -15.76
C HIS A 138 -1.54 -7.46 -14.39
N ILE A 139 -1.76 -6.20 -13.99
CA ILE A 139 -1.35 -5.69 -12.68
C ILE A 139 -2.20 -6.28 -11.57
N GLY A 140 -3.52 -6.37 -11.77
CA GLY A 140 -4.41 -7.00 -10.80
C GLY A 140 -3.99 -8.43 -10.50
N GLY A 141 -3.63 -9.21 -11.53
CA GLY A 141 -3.10 -10.56 -11.36
C GLY A 141 -1.79 -10.61 -10.56
N LYS A 142 -0.85 -9.71 -10.84
CA LYS A 142 0.41 -9.62 -10.08
C LYS A 142 0.17 -9.19 -8.64
N ASN A 143 -0.64 -8.15 -8.42
CA ASN A 143 -0.94 -7.67 -7.07
C ASN A 143 -1.68 -8.71 -6.24
N ILE A 144 -2.59 -9.49 -6.84
CA ILE A 144 -3.26 -10.59 -6.14
C ILE A 144 -2.27 -11.69 -5.78
N ALA A 145 -1.33 -12.01 -6.68
CA ALA A 145 -0.29 -12.99 -6.40
C ALA A 145 0.72 -12.51 -5.34
N GLU A 146 0.98 -11.19 -5.30
CA GLU A 146 1.89 -10.57 -4.32
C GLU A 146 1.17 -10.19 -3.01
N LEU A 147 -0.17 -10.21 -2.97
CA LEU A 147 -0.92 -9.93 -1.75
C LEU A 147 -0.71 -11.08 -0.75
N SER A 148 0.12 -10.82 0.24
CA SER A 148 0.40 -11.68 1.39
C SER A 148 -0.84 -12.06 2.24
N TRP A 149 -2.02 -11.59 1.88
CA TRP A 149 -3.29 -11.87 2.58
C TRP A 149 -3.63 -13.35 2.55
N ASN A 150 -3.42 -14.02 1.42
CA ASN A 150 -3.63 -15.46 1.32
C ASN A 150 -2.62 -16.22 2.18
N SER A 151 -1.37 -15.74 2.24
CA SER A 151 -0.32 -16.34 3.05
C SER A 151 -0.64 -16.31 4.53
N THR A 152 -1.18 -15.20 5.06
CA THR A 152 -1.53 -15.12 6.49
C THR A 152 -2.62 -16.12 6.87
N SER A 153 -3.64 -16.32 6.02
CA SER A 153 -4.69 -17.30 6.26
C SER A 153 -4.14 -18.74 6.26
N THR A 154 -3.35 -19.09 5.26
CA THR A 154 -2.72 -20.42 5.15
C THR A 154 -1.76 -20.67 6.29
N ALA A 155 -0.92 -19.66 6.60
CA ALA A 155 0.02 -19.67 7.70
C ALA A 155 -0.68 -19.94 9.05
N MET A 156 -1.78 -19.24 9.31
CA MET A 156 -2.54 -19.41 10.53
C MET A 156 -3.34 -20.75 10.56
N ASN A 157 -3.82 -21.24 9.42
CA ASN A 157 -4.44 -22.56 9.35
C ASN A 157 -3.41 -23.65 9.72
N HIS A 158 -2.16 -23.54 9.24
CA HIS A 158 -1.12 -24.46 9.62
C HIS A 158 -0.87 -24.48 11.14
N ILE A 159 -0.84 -23.31 11.79
CA ILE A 159 -0.72 -23.21 13.25
C ILE A 159 -1.98 -23.78 13.93
N ASN A 160 -3.18 -23.40 13.50
CA ASN A 160 -4.44 -23.83 14.08
C ASN A 160 -4.59 -25.36 14.12
N GLU A 161 -4.06 -26.05 13.10
CA GLU A 161 -4.11 -27.51 13.00
C GLU A 161 -3.04 -28.23 13.82
N ASN A 162 -1.91 -27.59 14.10
CA ASN A 162 -0.74 -28.21 14.71
C ASN A 162 -0.41 -27.72 16.13
N ILE A 163 -1.16 -26.75 16.65
CA ILE A 163 -0.91 -26.15 17.96
C ILE A 163 -1.25 -27.09 19.10
N GLN A 164 -0.38 -27.12 20.11
CA GLN A 164 -0.59 -27.87 21.36
C GLN A 164 -1.01 -26.95 22.52
N SER A 165 -1.55 -27.55 23.58
CA SER A 165 -2.01 -26.78 24.74
C SER A 165 -0.91 -26.00 25.45
N SER A 166 0.35 -26.44 25.37
CA SER A 166 1.52 -25.80 25.97
C SER A 166 2.16 -24.75 25.09
N ASP A 167 1.76 -24.60 23.82
CA ASP A 167 2.40 -23.71 22.86
C ASP A 167 2.02 -22.24 23.10
N ALA A 168 2.91 -21.31 22.73
CA ALA A 168 2.61 -19.91 22.59
C ALA A 168 2.76 -19.48 21.14
N ILE A 169 1.97 -18.48 20.71
CA ILE A 169 2.04 -17.87 19.39
C ILE A 169 2.63 -16.47 19.55
N ILE A 170 3.68 -16.18 18.81
CA ILE A 170 4.42 -14.91 18.88
C ILE A 170 4.47 -14.29 17.50
N SER A 171 4.05 -13.03 17.38
CA SER A 171 4.21 -12.23 16.18
C SER A 171 5.34 -11.22 16.36
N GLY A 172 6.27 -11.18 15.42
CA GLY A 172 7.42 -10.26 15.46
C GLY A 172 7.09 -8.83 15.07
N GLU A 173 5.96 -8.59 14.39
CA GLU A 173 5.61 -7.28 13.87
C GLU A 173 4.14 -6.93 14.13
N ILE A 174 3.85 -5.61 14.24
CA ILE A 174 2.51 -5.09 14.50
C ILE A 174 1.51 -5.46 13.40
N TYR A 175 1.89 -5.26 12.14
CA TYR A 175 1.00 -5.59 11.01
C TYR A 175 0.70 -7.08 10.95
N THR A 176 1.73 -7.90 11.10
CA THR A 176 1.60 -9.35 11.18
C THR A 176 0.71 -9.77 12.35
N TYR A 177 0.85 -9.11 13.51
CA TYR A 177 0.02 -9.34 14.69
C TYR A 177 -1.47 -9.16 14.40
N PHE A 178 -1.88 -8.05 13.75
CA PHE A 178 -3.30 -7.82 13.45
C PHE A 178 -3.85 -8.84 12.47
N HIS A 179 -3.10 -9.16 11.41
CA HIS A 179 -3.53 -10.13 10.41
C HIS A 179 -3.62 -11.53 11.02
N THR A 180 -2.62 -11.97 11.76
CA THR A 180 -2.62 -13.28 12.40
C THR A 180 -3.70 -13.39 13.47
N SER A 181 -3.95 -12.32 14.25
CA SER A 181 -5.03 -12.28 15.23
C SER A 181 -6.42 -12.45 14.59
N TYR A 182 -6.62 -11.91 13.39
CA TYR A 182 -7.87 -12.05 12.64
C TYR A 182 -8.13 -13.51 12.20
N TYR A 183 -7.09 -14.23 11.77
CA TYR A 183 -7.18 -15.63 11.33
C TYR A 183 -6.95 -16.65 12.46
N ASN A 184 -6.64 -16.21 13.66
CA ASN A 184 -6.44 -17.09 14.80
C ASN A 184 -7.75 -17.71 15.25
N ARG A 185 -7.86 -19.02 15.12
CA ARG A 185 -8.99 -19.83 15.56
C ARG A 185 -8.67 -20.66 16.81
N THR A 186 -7.48 -20.48 17.37
CA THR A 186 -7.09 -21.10 18.63
C THR A 186 -7.68 -20.31 19.80
N ASN A 187 -7.80 -20.95 20.96
CA ASN A 187 -8.17 -20.26 22.20
C ASN A 187 -6.97 -19.54 22.85
N LYS A 188 -5.87 -19.35 22.12
CA LYS A 188 -4.64 -18.74 22.62
C LYS A 188 -4.50 -17.31 22.12
N GLU A 189 -4.04 -16.45 23.00
CA GLU A 189 -3.67 -15.10 22.63
C GLU A 189 -2.35 -15.08 21.84
N ILE A 190 -2.29 -14.23 20.82
CA ILE A 190 -1.04 -13.97 20.11
C ILE A 190 -0.27 -12.92 20.89
N ILE A 191 0.99 -13.20 21.17
CA ILE A 191 1.89 -12.32 21.89
C ILE A 191 2.69 -11.48 20.88
N LEU A 192 2.69 -10.16 21.04
CA LEU A 192 3.49 -9.29 20.21
C LEU A 192 4.91 -9.19 20.78
N LEU A 193 5.92 -9.54 19.98
CA LEU A 193 7.31 -9.26 20.29
C LEU A 193 7.58 -7.77 20.04
N LYS A 194 7.77 -7.02 21.12
CA LYS A 194 7.97 -5.58 21.07
C LYS A 194 9.35 -5.25 20.49
N PRO A 195 9.47 -4.48 19.41
CA PRO A 195 10.77 -3.98 18.98
C PRO A 195 11.39 -3.11 20.07
N LYS A 196 12.73 -3.07 20.15
CA LYS A 196 13.49 -2.31 21.15
C LYS A 196 13.13 -0.81 21.17
N GLU A 197 12.77 -0.27 20.02
CA GLU A 197 12.32 1.11 19.88
C GLU A 197 10.80 1.15 19.69
N GLU A 198 10.09 1.85 20.58
CA GLU A 198 8.71 2.24 20.32
C GLU A 198 8.70 3.24 19.18
N LEU A 199 8.37 2.79 17.98
CA LEU A 199 8.11 3.66 16.85
C LEU A 199 6.83 4.46 17.16
N GLY A 200 6.98 5.58 17.86
CA GLY A 200 5.87 6.38 18.38
C GLY A 200 4.95 7.01 17.34
N TRP A 201 5.27 6.81 16.05
CA TRP A 201 4.56 7.33 14.89
C TRP A 201 3.64 6.30 14.19
N VAL A 202 3.72 5.03 14.57
CA VAL A 202 2.84 4.00 13.98
C VAL A 202 1.47 4.09 14.64
N GLY A 203 0.45 4.45 13.86
CA GLY A 203 -0.94 4.62 14.36
C GLY A 203 -1.49 3.39 15.07
N GLU A 204 -1.03 2.20 14.68
CA GLU A 204 -1.37 0.93 15.30
C GLU A 204 -0.91 0.80 16.76
N TRP A 205 0.14 1.50 17.20
CA TRP A 205 0.54 1.53 18.61
C TRP A 205 -0.55 2.06 19.53
N GLY A 206 -1.34 3.01 19.03
CA GLY A 206 -2.52 3.51 19.75
C GLY A 206 -3.56 2.41 20.00
N LEU A 207 -3.80 1.56 19.00
CA LEU A 207 -4.70 0.41 19.11
C LEU A 207 -4.13 -0.65 20.06
N ILE A 208 -2.87 -1.01 19.93
CA ILE A 208 -2.19 -1.98 20.78
C ILE A 208 -2.22 -1.56 22.26
N LYS A 209 -1.99 -0.28 22.54
CA LYS A 209 -2.10 0.25 23.91
C LYS A 209 -3.53 0.16 24.43
N LYS A 210 -4.52 0.49 23.59
CA LYS A 210 -5.93 0.50 23.97
C LYS A 210 -6.49 -0.90 24.19
N LEU A 211 -6.07 -1.87 23.39
CA LEU A 211 -6.54 -3.25 23.43
C LEU A 211 -5.84 -4.11 24.49
N ASN A 212 -4.93 -3.54 25.28
CA ASN A 212 -4.15 -4.27 26.30
C ASN A 212 -3.49 -5.53 25.76
N THR A 213 -3.00 -5.48 24.54
CA THR A 213 -2.35 -6.59 23.81
C THR A 213 -1.19 -7.19 24.61
N PRO A 214 -1.09 -8.50 24.79
CA PRO A 214 0.03 -9.13 25.44
C PRO A 214 1.32 -8.87 24.66
N LYS A 215 2.37 -8.44 25.36
CA LYS A 215 3.65 -8.01 24.78
C LYS A 215 4.80 -8.58 25.55
N ILE A 216 5.87 -8.94 24.84
CA ILE A 216 7.15 -9.30 25.42
C ILE A 216 8.28 -8.48 24.77
N SER A 217 9.28 -8.15 25.50
CA SER A 217 10.48 -7.44 25.02
C SER A 217 11.59 -8.38 24.54
N SER A 218 11.53 -9.64 24.91
CA SER A 218 12.50 -10.67 24.53
C SER A 218 11.84 -12.05 24.53
N LEU A 219 12.28 -12.93 23.64
CA LEU A 219 11.86 -14.34 23.61
C LEU A 219 12.30 -15.13 24.89
N GLU A 220 13.29 -14.61 25.62
CA GLU A 220 13.72 -15.20 26.91
C GLU A 220 12.62 -15.18 27.98
N LEU A 221 11.67 -14.26 27.87
CA LEU A 221 10.55 -14.11 28.82
C LEU A 221 9.44 -15.12 28.59
N VAL A 222 9.51 -15.89 27.51
CA VAL A 222 8.49 -16.89 27.18
C VAL A 222 8.67 -18.14 28.02
N LYS A 223 7.64 -18.50 28.77
CA LYS A 223 7.64 -19.67 29.67
C LYS A 223 7.15 -20.96 29.00
N SER A 224 6.55 -20.87 27.82
CA SER A 224 6.06 -22.03 27.08
C SER A 224 7.20 -22.94 26.64
N PRO A 225 7.05 -24.27 26.64
CA PRO A 225 8.08 -25.18 26.14
C PRO A 225 8.25 -25.13 24.62
N ARG A 226 7.20 -24.68 23.89
CA ARG A 226 7.19 -24.53 22.43
C ARG A 226 6.60 -23.19 22.04
N ILE A 227 7.15 -22.59 20.98
CA ILE A 227 6.66 -21.32 20.41
C ILE A 227 6.51 -21.42 18.90
N TRP A 228 5.44 -20.83 18.41
CA TRP A 228 5.21 -20.52 17.01
C TRP A 228 5.60 -19.07 16.79
N LEU A 229 6.73 -18.82 16.11
CA LEU A 229 7.22 -17.48 15.82
C LEU A 229 6.87 -17.10 14.37
N ILE A 230 6.07 -16.05 14.21
CA ILE A 230 5.57 -15.59 12.92
C ILE A 230 6.30 -14.28 12.58
N LEU A 231 7.04 -14.29 11.47
CA LEU A 231 7.87 -13.19 11.00
C LEU A 231 7.61 -12.93 9.52
N ARG A 232 7.99 -11.74 9.06
CA ARG A 232 8.13 -11.49 7.63
C ARG A 232 9.53 -11.81 7.17
N GLU A 233 9.68 -12.24 5.90
CA GLU A 233 10.97 -12.54 5.28
C GLU A 233 11.97 -11.39 5.45
N LYS A 234 11.51 -10.14 5.31
CA LYS A 234 12.36 -8.93 5.47
C LYS A 234 13.01 -8.79 6.84
N THR A 235 12.37 -9.31 7.88
CA THR A 235 12.81 -9.15 9.27
C THR A 235 13.30 -10.46 9.88
N TYR A 236 13.16 -11.55 9.14
CA TYR A 236 13.46 -12.89 9.62
C TYR A 236 14.90 -13.03 10.17
N ASP A 237 15.88 -12.58 9.40
CA ASP A 237 17.29 -12.70 9.80
C ASP A 237 17.63 -11.87 11.05
N GLU A 238 16.98 -10.73 11.23
CA GLU A 238 17.15 -9.88 12.40
C GLU A 238 16.56 -10.54 13.64
N TYR A 239 15.33 -11.05 13.55
CA TYR A 239 14.68 -11.73 14.67
C TYR A 239 15.27 -13.10 14.96
N LYS A 240 15.76 -13.83 13.97
CA LYS A 240 16.45 -15.10 14.15
C LYS A 240 17.68 -14.96 15.05
N LYS A 241 18.41 -13.84 14.96
CA LYS A 241 19.55 -13.53 15.85
C LYS A 241 19.13 -13.27 17.30
N GLN A 242 17.87 -12.94 17.54
CA GLN A 242 17.31 -12.70 18.87
C GLN A 242 16.75 -13.97 19.52
N VAL A 243 16.64 -15.07 18.75
CA VAL A 243 16.24 -16.36 19.30
C VAL A 243 17.34 -16.90 20.20
N PRO A 244 17.07 -17.13 21.50
CA PRO A 244 18.07 -17.65 22.42
C PRO A 244 18.61 -19.02 21.97
N PRO A 245 19.88 -19.34 22.20
CA PRO A 245 20.51 -20.57 21.67
C PRO A 245 19.95 -21.88 22.24
N TYR A 246 19.20 -21.82 23.35
CA TYR A 246 18.50 -22.98 23.91
C TYR A 246 17.15 -23.27 23.25
N TRP A 247 16.68 -22.42 22.33
CA TRP A 247 15.53 -22.69 21.49
C TRP A 247 15.97 -23.39 20.20
N GLN A 248 15.48 -24.59 19.97
CA GLN A 248 15.76 -25.35 18.76
C GLN A 248 14.64 -25.20 17.73
N LEU A 249 14.96 -24.76 16.52
CA LEU A 249 14.01 -24.79 15.40
C LEU A 249 13.69 -26.25 15.04
N LYS A 250 12.43 -26.61 15.11
CA LYS A 250 11.92 -27.94 14.76
C LYS A 250 11.30 -27.98 13.38
N GLN A 251 10.58 -26.95 13.03
CA GLN A 251 9.90 -26.84 11.75
C GLN A 251 9.91 -25.40 11.28
N GLU A 252 10.09 -25.21 9.99
CA GLU A 252 9.97 -23.91 9.33
C GLU A 252 8.99 -24.05 8.18
N PHE A 253 8.04 -23.14 8.09
CA PHE A 253 7.04 -23.09 7.05
C PHE A 253 7.06 -21.71 6.39
N HIS A 254 7.09 -21.68 5.07
CA HIS A 254 7.10 -20.45 4.27
C HIS A 254 5.81 -20.36 3.49
N ASP A 255 5.16 -19.20 3.55
CA ASP A 255 3.99 -18.91 2.74
C ASP A 255 3.97 -17.41 2.37
N GLY A 256 4.18 -17.11 1.10
CA GLY A 256 4.36 -15.76 0.60
C GLY A 256 5.54 -15.06 1.28
N ASP A 257 5.28 -13.93 1.92
CA ASP A 257 6.28 -13.15 2.67
C ASP A 257 6.37 -13.50 4.17
N LEU A 258 5.61 -14.53 4.61
CA LEU A 258 5.60 -14.97 5.99
C LEU A 258 6.46 -16.23 6.16
N ILE A 259 7.22 -16.21 7.24
CA ILE A 259 7.99 -17.34 7.74
C ILE A 259 7.49 -17.69 9.13
N ILE A 260 7.12 -18.95 9.33
CA ILE A 260 6.68 -19.48 10.60
C ILE A 260 7.69 -20.49 11.10
N GLY A 261 8.30 -20.21 12.22
CA GLY A 261 9.21 -21.14 12.90
C GLY A 261 8.53 -21.77 14.11
N LEU A 262 8.52 -23.10 14.19
CA LEU A 262 8.23 -23.82 15.42
C LEU A 262 9.52 -24.06 16.17
N TYR A 263 9.65 -23.46 17.34
CA TYR A 263 10.82 -23.64 18.21
C TYR A 263 10.43 -24.39 19.48
N GLU A 264 11.33 -25.22 19.94
CA GLU A 264 11.20 -25.98 21.18
C GLU A 264 12.33 -25.63 22.16
N ASN A 265 11.97 -25.42 23.42
CA ASN A 265 12.93 -25.11 24.47
C ASN A 265 13.58 -26.42 24.96
N LYS A 266 14.92 -26.44 25.02
CA LYS A 266 15.72 -27.59 25.49
C LYS A 266 16.04 -27.57 26.98
N LYS A 267 15.55 -26.56 27.72
CA LYS A 267 15.77 -26.46 29.14
C LYS A 267 14.81 -27.31 29.94
#